data_0c93e69f79318c13364b1a08c5035f5c
#
_entry.id   0c93e69f79318c13364b1a08c5035f5c
#
_cell.length_a   1.000
_cell.length_b   1.000
_cell.length_c   1.000
_cell.angle_alpha   90.00
_cell.angle_beta   90.00
_cell.angle_gamma   90.00
#
_symmetry.space_group_name_H-M   'P 1'
#
loop_
_entity.id
_entity.type
_entity.pdbx_description
1 polymer ?
#
loop_
_entity_poly.entity_id
_entity_poly.type
_entity_poly.pdbx_seq_one_letter_code
_entity_poly.pdbx_strand_id
1 'polypeptide(L)'
;IGDGAQPVTSQVNAEAYCALFEPVLKSGKDVLHLTLSSGISGSINSANVAKTQMEEKYPDRRVMVVDSLAASSGYGMLVEQTLENQRAGMSLEENAAWIVAHRNTLHHWFFSTDLTSYIRGGRVSKTAGFFGKMLNICPLLNVNSEGRLIPRSKYRGKKQVIREIVKRMEEHAQNGREYSGKCYISQSACMEDAKAVAQLVEETFPKLDGKVQINNIGTVIGSHT
;
A
#
# COMPACT_ATOMS: atom_id res chain seq x y z
N ILE A 1 -16.52 -12.88 7.91
CA ILE A 1 -15.84 -13.82 6.99
C ILE A 1 -15.82 -15.23 7.60
N GLY A 2 -15.61 -15.36 8.91
CA GLY A 2 -15.66 -16.66 9.61
C GLY A 2 -16.97 -17.44 9.41
N ASP A 3 -18.08 -16.75 9.22
CA ASP A 3 -19.43 -17.32 9.04
C ASP A 3 -19.80 -17.50 7.55
N GLY A 4 -18.83 -17.50 6.64
CA GLY A 4 -19.07 -17.65 5.21
C GLY A 4 -19.53 -16.36 4.50
N ALA A 5 -19.60 -15.23 5.20
CA ALA A 5 -19.94 -13.94 4.61
C ALA A 5 -18.92 -13.55 3.52
N GLN A 6 -19.44 -13.03 2.41
CA GLN A 6 -18.64 -12.58 1.27
C GLN A 6 -18.71 -11.05 1.16
N PRO A 7 -17.81 -10.32 1.83
CA PRO A 7 -17.82 -8.87 1.76
C PRO A 7 -17.49 -8.39 0.35
N VAL A 8 -18.14 -7.30 -0.05
CA VAL A 8 -17.90 -6.59 -1.30
C VAL A 8 -17.45 -5.17 -0.97
N THR A 9 -16.52 -4.63 -1.73
CA THR A 9 -16.06 -3.25 -1.57
C THR A 9 -16.35 -2.44 -2.82
N SER A 10 -16.61 -1.15 -2.64
CA SER A 10 -16.71 -0.17 -3.70
C SER A 10 -15.63 0.90 -3.54
N GLN A 11 -15.22 1.52 -4.65
CA GLN A 11 -14.34 2.69 -4.59
C GLN A 11 -15.07 3.89 -4.01
N VAL A 12 -14.32 4.85 -3.48
CA VAL A 12 -14.83 6.16 -3.08
C VAL A 12 -15.33 6.89 -4.33
N ASN A 13 -16.53 7.50 -4.26
CA ASN A 13 -17.10 8.26 -5.38
C ASN A 13 -16.59 9.72 -5.41
N ALA A 14 -16.87 10.44 -6.49
CA ALA A 14 -16.42 11.81 -6.67
C ALA A 14 -17.03 12.78 -5.63
N GLU A 15 -18.30 12.57 -5.23
CA GLU A 15 -18.96 13.41 -4.24
C GLU A 15 -18.25 13.37 -2.88
N ALA A 16 -17.84 12.17 -2.44
CA ALA A 16 -17.09 12.00 -1.20
C ALA A 16 -15.71 12.69 -1.27
N TYR A 17 -15.04 12.65 -2.43
CA TYR A 17 -13.80 13.42 -2.62
C TYR A 17 -14.03 14.92 -2.64
N CYS A 18 -15.12 15.41 -3.28
CA CYS A 18 -15.49 16.81 -3.21
C CYS A 18 -15.71 17.27 -1.76
N ALA A 19 -16.47 16.49 -0.98
CA ALA A 19 -16.69 16.77 0.43
C ALA A 19 -15.40 16.77 1.26
N LEU A 20 -14.38 15.98 0.87
CA LEU A 20 -13.07 15.95 1.50
C LEU A 20 -12.21 17.17 1.12
N PHE A 21 -12.20 17.58 -0.15
CA PHE A 21 -11.35 18.65 -0.65
C PHE A 21 -11.90 20.04 -0.33
N GLU A 22 -13.20 20.22 -0.39
CA GLU A 22 -13.85 21.52 -0.30
C GLU A 22 -13.52 22.31 0.97
N PRO A 23 -13.53 21.74 2.19
CA PRO A 23 -13.17 22.47 3.39
C PRO A 23 -11.75 23.03 3.37
N VAL A 24 -10.81 22.29 2.74
CA VAL A 24 -9.40 22.70 2.61
C VAL A 24 -9.30 23.90 1.66
N LEU A 25 -9.92 23.80 0.49
CA LEU A 25 -9.92 24.86 -0.52
C LEU A 25 -10.60 26.13 -0.02
N LYS A 26 -11.73 26.00 0.70
CA LYS A 26 -12.41 27.12 1.39
C LYS A 26 -11.51 27.81 2.41
N SER A 27 -10.60 27.10 3.05
CA SER A 27 -9.65 27.69 3.99
C SER A 27 -8.48 28.42 3.31
N GLY A 28 -8.49 28.54 1.97
CA GLY A 28 -7.44 29.17 1.18
C GLY A 28 -6.19 28.31 0.96
N LYS A 29 -6.29 26.99 1.17
CA LYS A 29 -5.19 26.04 0.98
C LYS A 29 -5.40 25.19 -0.25
N ASP A 30 -4.31 24.72 -0.83
CA ASP A 30 -4.31 23.74 -1.92
C ASP A 30 -4.31 22.31 -1.38
N VAL A 31 -4.63 21.34 -2.24
CA VAL A 31 -4.73 19.93 -1.88
C VAL A 31 -3.74 19.09 -2.68
N LEU A 32 -2.91 18.31 -1.99
CA LEU A 32 -2.17 17.18 -2.56
C LEU A 32 -2.82 15.88 -2.05
N HIS A 33 -3.47 15.15 -2.95
CA HIS A 33 -4.15 13.91 -2.64
C HIS A 33 -3.42 12.70 -3.25
N LEU A 34 -3.00 11.78 -2.41
CA LEU A 34 -2.48 10.48 -2.84
C LEU A 34 -3.64 9.49 -2.89
N THR A 35 -3.75 8.71 -3.96
CA THR A 35 -4.74 7.65 -4.05
C THR A 35 -4.14 6.28 -3.78
N LEU A 36 -4.97 5.35 -3.31
CA LEU A 36 -4.66 3.93 -3.40
C LEU A 36 -4.30 3.57 -4.84
N SER A 37 -3.38 2.63 -5.04
CA SER A 37 -2.91 2.21 -6.36
C SER A 37 -4.03 2.03 -7.39
N SER A 38 -3.86 2.62 -8.56
CA SER A 38 -4.74 2.42 -9.72
C SER A 38 -4.74 0.97 -10.24
N GLY A 39 -3.71 0.21 -9.91
CA GLY A 39 -3.62 -1.21 -10.26
C GLY A 39 -4.59 -2.12 -9.51
N ILE A 40 -5.20 -1.61 -8.42
CA ILE A 40 -6.12 -2.38 -7.56
C ILE A 40 -7.44 -1.67 -7.24
N SER A 41 -7.56 -0.37 -7.56
CA SER A 41 -8.77 0.43 -7.30
C SER A 41 -8.96 1.52 -8.36
N GLY A 42 -10.22 1.79 -8.73
CA GLY A 42 -10.58 2.92 -9.58
C GLY A 42 -10.69 4.27 -8.86
N SER A 43 -10.32 4.36 -7.58
CA SER A 43 -10.47 5.57 -6.75
C SER A 43 -9.81 6.81 -7.35
N ILE A 44 -8.71 6.66 -8.09
CA ILE A 44 -8.04 7.77 -8.78
C ILE A 44 -8.95 8.46 -9.81
N ASN A 45 -9.80 7.69 -10.50
CA ASN A 45 -10.71 8.27 -11.49
C ASN A 45 -11.75 9.17 -10.81
N SER A 46 -12.32 8.71 -9.69
CA SER A 46 -13.25 9.51 -8.89
C SER A 46 -12.57 10.75 -8.30
N ALA A 47 -11.34 10.62 -7.83
CA ALA A 47 -10.57 11.76 -7.30
C ALA A 47 -10.27 12.80 -8.38
N ASN A 48 -9.97 12.37 -9.63
CA ASN A 48 -9.75 13.30 -10.75
C ASN A 48 -11.05 14.00 -11.18
N VAL A 49 -12.21 13.34 -11.16
CA VAL A 49 -13.50 14.01 -11.37
C VAL A 49 -13.73 15.07 -10.30
N ALA A 50 -13.52 14.74 -9.03
CA ALA A 50 -13.63 15.70 -7.93
C ALA A 50 -12.65 16.87 -8.07
N LYS A 51 -11.40 16.59 -8.47
CA LYS A 51 -10.42 17.64 -8.77
C LYS A 51 -10.98 18.66 -9.78
N THR A 52 -11.46 18.19 -10.94
CA THR A 52 -12.02 19.08 -11.97
C THR A 52 -13.16 19.94 -11.41
N GLN A 53 -14.13 19.34 -10.72
CA GLN A 53 -15.25 20.04 -10.13
C GLN A 53 -14.82 21.08 -9.08
N MET A 54 -13.81 20.76 -8.28
CA MET A 54 -13.33 21.66 -7.23
C MET A 54 -12.48 22.80 -7.80
N GLU A 55 -11.67 22.57 -8.82
CA GLU A 55 -10.90 23.64 -9.49
C GLU A 55 -11.80 24.58 -10.28
N GLU A 56 -12.91 24.11 -10.88
CA GLU A 56 -13.94 24.97 -11.46
C GLU A 56 -14.62 25.85 -10.41
N LYS A 57 -14.91 25.30 -9.23
CA LYS A 57 -15.57 26.02 -8.13
C LYS A 57 -14.63 26.97 -7.37
N TYR A 58 -13.34 26.66 -7.33
CA TYR A 58 -12.30 27.41 -6.63
C TYR A 58 -11.11 27.69 -7.56
N PRO A 59 -11.25 28.57 -8.56
CA PRO A 59 -10.27 28.76 -9.64
C PRO A 59 -8.89 29.27 -9.16
N ASP A 60 -8.84 29.89 -7.97
CA ASP A 60 -7.60 30.34 -7.35
C ASP A 60 -6.92 29.26 -6.50
N ARG A 61 -7.47 28.05 -6.49
CA ARG A 61 -6.96 26.93 -5.70
C ARG A 61 -6.58 25.77 -6.61
N ARG A 62 -5.70 24.89 -6.11
CA ARG A 62 -5.21 23.71 -6.84
C ARG A 62 -5.51 22.43 -6.10
N VAL A 63 -5.84 21.40 -6.85
CA VAL A 63 -5.94 20.02 -6.37
C VAL A 63 -5.02 19.15 -7.21
N MET A 64 -3.99 18.59 -6.60
CA MET A 64 -3.14 17.61 -7.26
C MET A 64 -3.51 16.21 -6.78
N VAL A 65 -3.79 15.32 -7.72
CA VAL A 65 -4.11 13.91 -7.47
C VAL A 65 -2.95 13.06 -7.98
N VAL A 66 -2.34 12.28 -7.10
CA VAL A 66 -1.19 11.42 -7.43
C VAL A 66 -1.54 9.97 -7.14
N ASP A 67 -1.33 9.09 -8.11
CA ASP A 67 -1.38 7.65 -7.93
C ASP A 67 -0.17 7.18 -7.12
N SER A 68 -0.41 6.61 -5.96
CA SER A 68 0.68 6.12 -5.12
C SER A 68 1.34 4.85 -5.64
N LEU A 69 0.65 4.08 -6.48
CA LEU A 69 0.99 2.69 -6.85
C LEU A 69 1.22 1.79 -5.62
N ALA A 70 0.66 2.17 -4.48
CA ALA A 70 0.87 1.59 -3.18
C ALA A 70 -0.44 1.20 -2.50
N ALA A 71 -0.34 0.40 -1.44
CA ALA A 71 -1.45 0.01 -0.59
C ALA A 71 -1.01 -0.09 0.88
N SER A 72 -1.97 -0.12 1.81
CA SER A 72 -1.75 -0.39 3.24
C SER A 72 -0.67 0.53 3.84
N SER A 73 0.23 -0.01 4.65
CA SER A 73 1.30 0.77 5.29
C SER A 73 2.29 1.36 4.29
N GLY A 74 2.49 0.76 3.11
CA GLY A 74 3.32 1.37 2.07
C GLY A 74 2.72 2.68 1.53
N TYR A 75 1.40 2.72 1.31
CA TYR A 75 0.71 3.98 1.05
C TYR A 75 0.92 4.99 2.19
N GLY A 76 0.82 4.52 3.45
CA GLY A 76 1.08 5.34 4.64
C GLY A 76 2.49 5.93 4.67
N MET A 77 3.52 5.16 4.29
CA MET A 77 4.90 5.64 4.19
C MET A 77 5.05 6.78 3.18
N LEU A 78 4.38 6.69 2.03
CA LEU A 78 4.40 7.79 1.04
C LEU A 78 3.69 9.04 1.58
N VAL A 79 2.59 8.89 2.32
CA VAL A 79 1.91 10.02 2.96
C VAL A 79 2.82 10.66 4.02
N GLU A 80 3.48 9.86 4.84
CA GLU A 80 4.43 10.35 5.85
C GLU A 80 5.56 11.14 5.18
N GLN A 81 6.19 10.59 4.14
CA GLN A 81 7.25 11.28 3.41
C GLN A 81 6.76 12.57 2.75
N THR A 82 5.52 12.57 2.23
CA THR A 82 4.89 13.77 1.67
C THR A 82 4.78 14.88 2.72
N LEU A 83 4.42 14.54 3.95
CA LEU A 83 4.36 15.50 5.06
C LEU A 83 5.76 15.99 5.48
N GLU A 84 6.76 15.11 5.47
CA GLU A 84 8.15 15.50 5.75
C GLU A 84 8.68 16.46 4.69
N ASN A 85 8.43 16.19 3.41
CA ASN A 85 8.78 17.06 2.29
C ASN A 85 8.11 18.44 2.41
N GLN A 86 6.82 18.47 2.78
CA GLN A 86 6.09 19.72 3.03
C GLN A 86 6.72 20.52 4.18
N ARG A 87 7.07 19.84 5.29
CA ARG A 87 7.74 20.47 6.43
C ARG A 87 9.13 21.01 6.08
N ALA A 88 9.79 20.36 5.13
CA ALA A 88 11.08 20.82 4.57
C ALA A 88 10.94 21.98 3.59
N GLY A 89 9.71 22.43 3.29
CA GLY A 89 9.44 23.59 2.45
C GLY A 89 9.22 23.29 0.97
N MET A 90 9.06 22.01 0.58
CA MET A 90 8.69 21.68 -0.81
C MET A 90 7.33 22.28 -1.17
N SER A 91 7.22 22.87 -2.36
CA SER A 91 5.95 23.30 -2.94
C SER A 91 5.03 22.09 -3.25
N LEU A 92 3.78 22.37 -3.54
CA LEU A 92 2.78 21.37 -3.91
C LEU A 92 3.26 20.55 -5.14
N GLU A 93 3.74 21.26 -6.16
CA GLU A 93 4.20 20.70 -7.43
C GLU A 93 5.49 19.85 -7.26
N GLU A 94 6.46 20.38 -6.52
CA GLU A 94 7.70 19.66 -6.23
C GLU A 94 7.42 18.37 -5.46
N ASN A 95 6.54 18.43 -4.46
CA ASN A 95 6.19 17.28 -3.64
C ASN A 95 5.42 16.22 -4.46
N ALA A 96 4.47 16.64 -5.30
CA ALA A 96 3.78 15.73 -6.21
C ALA A 96 4.76 15.06 -7.20
N ALA A 97 5.68 15.82 -7.78
CA ALA A 97 6.71 15.30 -8.67
C ALA A 97 7.66 14.33 -7.96
N TRP A 98 8.04 14.66 -6.72
CA TRP A 98 8.86 13.79 -5.89
C TRP A 98 8.20 12.42 -5.68
N ILE A 99 6.90 12.37 -5.34
CA ILE A 99 6.16 11.13 -5.15
C ILE A 99 6.18 10.29 -6.43
N VAL A 100 5.88 10.91 -7.57
CA VAL A 100 5.88 10.22 -8.87
C VAL A 100 7.24 9.61 -9.18
N ALA A 101 8.33 10.31 -8.88
CA ALA A 101 9.70 9.85 -9.10
C ALA A 101 10.10 8.69 -8.16
N HIS A 102 9.57 8.67 -6.92
CA HIS A 102 10.06 7.75 -5.88
C HIS A 102 9.09 6.62 -5.51
N ARG A 103 7.80 6.68 -5.90
CA ARG A 103 6.79 5.67 -5.53
C ARG A 103 7.20 4.23 -5.89
N ASN A 104 7.98 4.03 -6.95
CA ASN A 104 8.47 2.72 -7.37
C ASN A 104 9.73 2.26 -6.63
N THR A 105 10.35 3.11 -5.80
CA THR A 105 11.45 2.70 -4.91
C THR A 105 10.93 2.10 -3.60
N LEU A 106 9.64 2.20 -3.34
CA LEU A 106 8.96 1.58 -2.21
C LEU A 106 8.59 0.14 -2.55
N HIS A 107 9.19 -0.81 -1.89
CA HIS A 107 8.96 -2.24 -2.10
C HIS A 107 7.87 -2.78 -1.20
N HIS A 108 6.85 -3.41 -1.79
CA HIS A 108 5.78 -4.09 -1.07
C HIS A 108 5.89 -5.59 -1.31
N TRP A 109 6.12 -6.35 -0.26
CA TRP A 109 6.09 -7.81 -0.27
C TRP A 109 5.10 -8.30 0.77
N PHE A 110 4.34 -9.33 0.45
CA PHE A 110 3.39 -9.92 1.38
C PHE A 110 3.16 -11.40 1.07
N PHE A 111 2.72 -12.14 2.06
CA PHE A 111 2.31 -13.52 1.90
C PHE A 111 0.92 -13.75 2.51
N SER A 112 0.28 -14.80 2.06
CA SER A 112 -0.99 -15.26 2.60
C SER A 112 -0.96 -16.80 2.73
N THR A 113 -1.90 -17.36 3.46
CA THR A 113 -2.17 -18.80 3.49
C THR A 113 -3.30 -19.19 2.54
N ASP A 114 -4.07 -18.20 2.06
CA ASP A 114 -5.17 -18.39 1.11
C ASP A 114 -5.31 -17.15 0.22
N LEU A 115 -5.42 -17.35 -1.09
CA LEU A 115 -5.64 -16.28 -2.07
C LEU A 115 -7.09 -16.14 -2.52
N THR A 116 -8.01 -16.90 -1.92
CA THR A 116 -9.43 -16.95 -2.34
C THR A 116 -10.06 -15.56 -2.34
N SER A 117 -9.87 -14.79 -1.27
CA SER A 117 -10.43 -13.43 -1.14
C SER A 117 -9.84 -12.46 -2.14
N TYR A 118 -8.52 -12.51 -2.36
CA TYR A 118 -7.83 -11.67 -3.36
C TYR A 118 -8.34 -11.92 -4.78
N ILE A 119 -8.57 -13.17 -5.13
CA ILE A 119 -9.04 -13.59 -6.45
C ILE A 119 -10.51 -13.26 -6.64
N ARG A 120 -11.35 -13.55 -5.63
CA ARG A 120 -12.77 -13.20 -5.63
C ARG A 120 -12.94 -11.69 -5.81
N GLY A 121 -12.13 -10.91 -5.12
CA GLY A 121 -12.10 -9.46 -5.26
C GLY A 121 -11.55 -8.96 -6.60
N GLY A 122 -10.94 -9.82 -7.43
CA GLY A 122 -10.33 -9.44 -8.71
C GLY A 122 -9.02 -8.68 -8.58
N ARG A 123 -8.36 -8.66 -7.41
CA ARG A 123 -7.09 -7.95 -7.17
C ARG A 123 -5.88 -8.83 -7.45
N VAL A 124 -6.06 -10.14 -7.50
CA VAL A 124 -5.06 -11.09 -7.99
C VAL A 124 -5.69 -11.90 -9.12
N SER A 125 -5.00 -11.96 -10.26
CA SER A 125 -5.47 -12.74 -11.40
C SER A 125 -5.39 -14.24 -11.13
N LYS A 126 -6.28 -15.01 -11.78
CA LYS A 126 -6.20 -16.46 -11.82
C LYS A 126 -4.99 -16.90 -12.65
N THR A 127 -3.83 -16.98 -12.05
CA THR A 127 -2.63 -17.49 -12.72
C THR A 127 -2.52 -18.99 -12.51
N ALA A 128 -2.32 -19.73 -13.58
CA ALA A 128 -2.13 -21.19 -13.52
C ALA A 128 -1.04 -21.54 -12.50
N GLY A 129 -1.33 -22.47 -11.60
CA GLY A 129 -0.39 -22.99 -10.62
C GLY A 129 -0.44 -22.31 -9.24
N PHE A 130 -1.13 -21.17 -9.03
CA PHE A 130 -1.34 -20.57 -7.70
C PHE A 130 -2.71 -20.93 -7.10
N PHE A 131 -3.47 -21.80 -7.76
CA PHE A 131 -4.82 -22.20 -7.38
C PHE A 131 -4.88 -23.59 -6.77
N GLY A 132 -5.86 -23.75 -5.91
CA GLY A 132 -6.22 -24.96 -5.16
C GLY A 132 -5.82 -24.83 -3.70
N LYS A 133 -6.64 -25.38 -2.82
CA LYS A 133 -6.29 -25.58 -1.40
C LYS A 133 -5.14 -26.57 -1.32
N MET A 134 -3.91 -26.06 -1.52
CA MET A 134 -2.72 -26.86 -1.24
C MET A 134 -2.43 -26.71 0.25
N LEU A 135 -2.60 -27.80 0.98
CA LEU A 135 -2.35 -27.86 2.41
C LEU A 135 -0.94 -27.32 2.72
N ASN A 136 -0.91 -26.30 3.59
CA ASN A 136 0.35 -25.70 4.10
C ASN A 136 1.25 -25.01 3.06
N ILE A 137 0.66 -24.45 1.99
CA ILE A 137 1.38 -23.60 1.03
C ILE A 137 1.10 -22.14 1.29
N CYS A 138 2.16 -21.34 1.35
CA CYS A 138 2.12 -19.89 1.52
C CYS A 138 2.66 -19.22 0.25
N PRO A 139 1.79 -18.63 -0.59
CA PRO A 139 2.22 -17.79 -1.71
C PRO A 139 2.86 -16.50 -1.19
N LEU A 140 3.95 -16.10 -1.81
CA LEU A 140 4.62 -14.81 -1.65
C LEU A 140 4.32 -13.97 -2.88
N LEU A 141 3.86 -12.75 -2.64
CA LEU A 141 3.45 -11.80 -3.66
C LEU A 141 4.20 -10.46 -3.47
N ASN A 142 4.19 -9.64 -4.51
CA ASN A 142 4.58 -8.25 -4.39
C ASN A 142 3.60 -7.32 -5.12
N VAL A 143 3.77 -6.02 -4.91
CA VAL A 143 3.21 -4.99 -5.78
C VAL A 143 4.25 -4.68 -6.85
N ASN A 144 3.86 -4.76 -8.13
CA ASN A 144 4.76 -4.44 -9.24
C ASN A 144 4.79 -2.92 -9.53
N SER A 145 5.61 -2.52 -10.51
CA SER A 145 5.75 -1.12 -10.93
C SER A 145 4.47 -0.48 -11.50
N GLU A 146 3.44 -1.29 -11.81
CA GLU A 146 2.11 -0.83 -12.21
C GLU A 146 1.12 -0.80 -11.05
N GLY A 147 1.58 -1.05 -9.82
CA GLY A 147 0.75 -1.06 -8.60
C GLY A 147 -0.18 -2.27 -8.50
N ARG A 148 0.10 -3.37 -9.22
CA ARG A 148 -0.71 -4.61 -9.23
C ARG A 148 -0.12 -5.66 -8.31
N LEU A 149 -0.99 -6.48 -7.71
CA LEU A 149 -0.59 -7.59 -6.86
C LEU A 149 -0.19 -8.80 -7.73
N ILE A 150 1.07 -9.20 -7.65
CA ILE A 150 1.64 -10.26 -8.49
C ILE A 150 2.17 -11.42 -7.63
N PRO A 151 1.63 -12.64 -7.79
CA PRO A 151 2.21 -13.84 -7.21
C PRO A 151 3.60 -14.11 -7.79
N ARG A 152 4.60 -14.31 -6.91
CA ARG A 152 6.01 -14.52 -7.31
C ARG A 152 6.52 -15.93 -7.05
N SER A 153 6.21 -16.46 -5.87
CA SER A 153 6.71 -17.78 -5.46
C SER A 153 5.78 -18.42 -4.44
N LYS A 154 6.02 -19.69 -4.15
CA LYS A 154 5.28 -20.47 -3.16
C LYS A 154 6.25 -21.14 -2.22
N TYR A 155 5.89 -21.18 -0.95
CA TYR A 155 6.71 -21.81 0.07
C TYR A 155 5.86 -22.76 0.93
N ARG A 156 6.52 -23.80 1.43
CA ARG A 156 5.85 -24.80 2.28
C ARG A 156 5.92 -24.35 3.73
N GLY A 157 4.78 -23.87 4.25
CA GLY A 157 4.64 -23.44 5.64
C GLY A 157 5.14 -22.01 5.91
N LYS A 158 4.61 -21.45 7.00
CA LYS A 158 4.84 -20.05 7.40
C LYS A 158 6.30 -19.76 7.73
N LYS A 159 7.01 -20.69 8.40
CA LYS A 159 8.43 -20.50 8.76
C LYS A 159 9.32 -20.24 7.55
N GLN A 160 9.04 -20.90 6.43
CA GLN A 160 9.82 -20.71 5.21
C GLN A 160 9.51 -19.37 4.57
N VAL A 161 8.22 -19.02 4.38
CA VAL A 161 7.85 -17.76 3.71
C VAL A 161 8.27 -16.53 4.54
N ILE A 162 8.28 -16.60 5.88
CA ILE A 162 8.80 -15.55 6.76
C ILE A 162 10.29 -15.27 6.50
N ARG A 163 11.12 -16.30 6.33
CA ARG A 163 12.53 -16.12 5.97
C ARG A 163 12.69 -15.52 4.57
N GLU A 164 11.89 -15.99 3.64
CA GLU A 164 11.97 -15.53 2.25
C GLU A 164 11.49 -14.08 2.07
N ILE A 165 10.47 -13.62 2.80
CA ILE A 165 10.04 -12.22 2.71
C ILE A 165 11.13 -11.27 3.22
N VAL A 166 11.84 -11.63 4.30
CA VAL A 166 12.97 -10.85 4.83
C VAL A 166 14.15 -10.87 3.86
N LYS A 167 14.42 -12.02 3.22
CA LYS A 167 15.43 -12.12 2.15
C LYS A 167 15.08 -11.20 0.96
N ARG A 168 13.79 -11.07 0.58
CA ARG A 168 13.39 -10.10 -0.45
C ARG A 168 13.68 -8.66 -0.03
N MET A 169 13.48 -8.33 1.24
CA MET A 169 13.88 -7.02 1.74
C MET A 169 15.40 -6.83 1.63
N GLU A 170 16.21 -7.82 2.00
CA GLU A 170 17.67 -7.74 1.86
C GLU A 170 18.11 -7.55 0.40
N GLU A 171 17.46 -8.22 -0.55
CA GLU A 171 17.78 -8.13 -1.99
C GLU A 171 17.43 -6.76 -2.60
N HIS A 172 16.45 -6.06 -2.05
CA HIS A 172 15.92 -4.81 -2.65
C HIS A 172 16.19 -3.57 -1.81
N ALA A 173 16.52 -3.71 -0.54
CA ALA A 173 16.80 -2.57 0.33
C ALA A 173 18.06 -1.82 -0.11
N GLN A 174 18.00 -0.50 -0.06
CA GLN A 174 19.17 0.33 -0.33
C GLN A 174 20.31 -0.05 0.62
N ASN A 175 21.47 -0.37 0.07
CA ASN A 175 22.66 -0.86 0.79
C ASN A 175 22.47 -2.23 1.46
N GLY A 176 21.50 -3.05 1.05
CA GLY A 176 21.26 -4.39 1.59
C GLY A 176 21.05 -4.36 3.10
N ARG A 177 21.81 -5.14 3.87
CA ARG A 177 21.73 -5.20 5.35
C ARG A 177 22.11 -3.91 6.08
N GLU A 178 22.77 -2.98 5.39
CA GLU A 178 23.10 -1.66 5.92
C GLU A 178 21.94 -0.65 5.77
N TYR A 179 20.77 -1.13 5.34
CA TYR A 179 19.58 -0.28 5.21
C TYR A 179 19.25 0.41 6.53
N SER A 180 19.07 1.74 6.44
CA SER A 180 18.83 2.62 7.58
C SER A 180 17.51 3.39 7.48
N GLY A 181 16.60 2.94 6.63
CA GLY A 181 15.25 3.51 6.53
C GLY A 181 14.23 2.77 7.39
N LYS A 182 12.97 3.11 7.21
CA LYS A 182 11.83 2.54 7.97
C LYS A 182 11.33 1.24 7.35
N CYS A 183 10.75 0.36 8.18
CA CYS A 183 10.04 -0.84 7.74
C CYS A 183 8.67 -0.90 8.41
N TYR A 184 7.61 -1.08 7.59
CA TYR A 184 6.24 -1.16 8.06
C TYR A 184 5.62 -2.50 7.67
N ILE A 185 4.85 -3.07 8.58
CA ILE A 185 4.09 -4.31 8.37
C ILE A 185 2.60 -4.01 8.56
N SER A 186 1.77 -4.38 7.59
CA SER A 186 0.31 -4.46 7.76
C SER A 186 -0.09 -5.91 7.91
N GLN A 187 -0.96 -6.22 8.87
CA GLN A 187 -1.43 -7.57 9.12
C GLN A 187 -2.97 -7.65 9.20
N SER A 188 -3.52 -8.80 8.78
CA SER A 188 -4.93 -9.13 8.79
C SER A 188 -5.17 -10.34 9.69
N ALA A 189 -5.46 -10.09 10.99
CA ALA A 189 -5.70 -11.11 12.02
C ALA A 189 -4.59 -12.17 12.16
N CYS A 190 -3.31 -11.79 11.91
CA CYS A 190 -2.15 -12.68 12.00
C CYS A 190 -0.96 -12.03 12.74
N MET A 191 -1.24 -11.43 13.90
CA MET A 191 -0.26 -10.66 14.69
C MET A 191 1.01 -11.46 15.03
N GLU A 192 0.89 -12.74 15.33
CA GLU A 192 2.07 -13.57 15.68
C GLU A 192 3.00 -13.77 14.47
N ASP A 193 2.44 -13.94 13.28
CA ASP A 193 3.24 -14.01 12.05
C ASP A 193 3.92 -12.66 11.77
N ALA A 194 3.18 -11.55 11.97
CA ALA A 194 3.72 -10.20 11.81
C ALA A 194 4.87 -9.91 12.78
N LYS A 195 4.75 -10.31 14.05
CA LYS A 195 5.83 -10.20 15.04
C LYS A 195 7.05 -11.03 14.65
N ALA A 196 6.83 -12.25 14.16
CA ALA A 196 7.93 -13.11 13.71
C ALA A 196 8.70 -12.50 12.51
N VAL A 197 7.98 -11.86 11.57
CA VAL A 197 8.62 -11.11 10.49
C VAL A 197 9.37 -9.90 11.03
N ALA A 198 8.75 -9.10 11.91
CA ALA A 198 9.36 -7.91 12.50
C ALA A 198 10.65 -8.23 13.25
N GLN A 199 10.63 -9.27 14.09
CA GLN A 199 11.81 -9.72 14.80
C GLN A 199 12.95 -10.09 13.83
N LEU A 200 12.66 -10.88 12.80
CA LEU A 200 13.67 -11.30 11.84
C LEU A 200 14.20 -10.11 11.01
N VAL A 201 13.35 -9.12 10.68
CA VAL A 201 13.78 -7.87 10.04
C VAL A 201 14.74 -7.11 10.96
N GLU A 202 14.39 -6.89 12.22
CA GLU A 202 15.22 -6.16 13.17
C GLU A 202 16.56 -6.87 13.45
N GLU A 203 16.59 -8.20 13.46
CA GLU A 203 17.82 -9.00 13.56
C GLU A 203 18.70 -8.88 12.30
N THR A 204 18.08 -8.75 11.12
CA THR A 204 18.77 -8.73 9.82
C THR A 204 19.31 -7.34 9.48
N PHE A 205 18.60 -6.28 9.91
CA PHE A 205 18.90 -4.89 9.56
C PHE A 205 19.21 -4.05 10.80
N PRO A 206 20.42 -4.13 11.33
CA PRO A 206 20.77 -3.51 12.62
C PRO A 206 20.77 -1.97 12.61
N LYS A 207 20.74 -1.36 11.40
CA LYS A 207 20.70 0.10 11.21
C LYS A 207 19.32 0.65 10.89
N LEU A 208 18.28 -0.18 10.99
CA LEU A 208 16.90 0.24 10.72
C LEU A 208 16.53 1.50 11.54
N ASP A 209 15.83 2.45 10.90
CA ASP A 209 15.33 3.64 11.57
C ASP A 209 14.15 3.28 12.50
N GLY A 210 14.48 3.08 13.76
CA GLY A 210 13.54 2.66 14.81
C GLY A 210 13.16 1.19 14.70
N LYS A 211 12.04 0.86 15.36
CA LYS A 211 11.44 -0.47 15.35
C LYS A 211 10.52 -0.66 14.15
N VAL A 212 10.37 -1.91 13.70
CA VAL A 212 9.36 -2.25 12.69
C VAL A 212 7.97 -1.85 13.18
N GLN A 213 7.27 -1.04 12.39
CA GLN A 213 5.91 -0.59 12.71
C GLN A 213 4.90 -1.64 12.26
N ILE A 214 4.14 -2.22 13.18
CA ILE A 214 3.09 -3.21 12.87
C ILE A 214 1.73 -2.53 13.00
N ASN A 215 0.97 -2.54 11.90
CA ASN A 215 -0.36 -1.96 11.82
C ASN A 215 -1.41 -3.02 11.50
N ASN A 216 -2.62 -2.86 12.05
CA ASN A 216 -3.78 -3.61 11.58
C ASN A 216 -4.22 -3.06 10.23
N ILE A 217 -4.53 -3.95 9.30
CA ILE A 217 -5.09 -3.54 8.01
C ILE A 217 -6.53 -3.02 8.21
N GLY A 218 -6.90 -1.99 7.46
CA GLY A 218 -8.26 -1.46 7.48
C GLY A 218 -9.28 -2.47 6.89
N THR A 219 -10.53 -2.39 7.33
CA THR A 219 -11.58 -3.37 6.98
C THR A 219 -11.84 -3.49 5.48
N VAL A 220 -11.70 -2.40 4.72
CA VAL A 220 -11.92 -2.39 3.25
C VAL A 220 -10.88 -3.28 2.55
N ILE A 221 -9.59 -3.08 2.83
CA ILE A 221 -8.54 -3.95 2.29
C ILE A 221 -8.62 -5.34 2.92
N GLY A 222 -8.85 -5.41 4.24
CA GLY A 222 -8.96 -6.67 4.98
C GLY A 222 -10.05 -7.62 4.46
N SER A 223 -11.08 -7.11 3.78
CA SER A 223 -12.09 -7.94 3.14
C SER A 223 -11.59 -8.66 1.87
N HIS A 224 -10.42 -8.31 1.38
CA HIS A 224 -9.74 -8.93 0.23
C HIS A 224 -8.49 -9.74 0.62
N THR A 225 -8.17 -9.84 1.93
CA THR A 225 -6.97 -10.54 2.44
C THR A 225 -7.32 -11.80 3.23
#